data_59f8d536075c003d742ef80cd16f7545
#
_entry.id   59f8d536075c003d742ef80cd16f7545
#
_cell.length_a   1.000
_cell.length_b   1.000
_cell.length_c   1.000
_cell.angle_alpha   90.00
_cell.angle_beta   90.00
_cell.angle_gamma   90.00
#
_symmetry.space_group_name_H-M   'P 1'
#
loop_
_entity.id
_entity.type
_entity.pdbx_description
1 polymer ?
#
loop_
_entity_poly.entity_id
_entity_poly.type
_entity_poly.pdbx_seq_one_letter_code
_entity_poly.pdbx_strand_id
1 'polypeptide(L)'
;MKIEEINIDGFGKFHKYHCQTSGKLEVFYGKNESGKTTLRKFMIAMLFGLEKSRGLAARYDDFTRYQPVNGGIYGGSMVFEKDGIRYKIMRNFGQGQTEYRIFDADTMEELKGKEYLFESDKQAFENTVSMTQAEIRTGREMKDCLLYTSDAADD
;
A
#
# COMPACT_ATOMS: atom_id res chain seq x y z
N MET A 1 -8.55 1.85 -9.96
CA MET A 1 -7.82 2.74 -9.02
C MET A 1 -6.63 3.35 -9.74
N LYS A 2 -6.42 4.65 -9.59
CA LYS A 2 -5.26 5.37 -10.12
C LYS A 2 -4.59 6.13 -8.97
N ILE A 3 -3.32 5.91 -8.74
CA ILE A 3 -2.55 6.68 -7.76
C ILE A 3 -2.14 8.00 -8.43
N GLU A 4 -2.29 9.12 -7.73
CA GLU A 4 -1.98 10.46 -8.25
C GLU A 4 -0.83 11.12 -7.49
N GLU A 5 -0.72 10.86 -6.19
CA GLU A 5 0.31 11.48 -5.36
C GLU A 5 0.75 10.53 -4.25
N ILE A 6 2.03 10.51 -3.98
CA ILE A 6 2.65 9.74 -2.90
C ILE A 6 3.54 10.68 -2.10
N ASN A 7 3.27 10.80 -0.82
CA ASN A 7 4.10 11.53 0.15
C ASN A 7 4.55 10.56 1.24
N ILE A 8 5.84 10.36 1.38
CA ILE A 8 6.44 9.50 2.41
C ILE A 8 7.19 10.39 3.40
N ASP A 9 6.69 10.51 4.61
CA ASP A 9 7.41 11.20 5.69
C ASP A 9 8.61 10.38 6.13
N GLY A 10 8.40 9.09 6.34
CA GLY A 10 9.44 8.11 6.61
C GLY A 10 8.94 6.69 6.41
N PHE A 11 9.66 5.90 5.60
CA PHE A 11 9.39 4.49 5.36
C PHE A 11 10.63 3.79 4.79
N GLY A 12 11.22 2.88 5.56
CA GLY A 12 12.48 2.26 5.20
C GLY A 12 13.56 3.31 4.92
N LYS A 13 14.08 3.32 3.70
CA LYS A 13 15.09 4.29 3.26
C LYS A 13 14.54 5.64 2.81
N PHE A 14 13.22 5.75 2.59
CA PHE A 14 12.62 7.01 2.17
C PHE A 14 12.41 7.94 3.35
N HIS A 15 12.77 9.19 3.15
CA HIS A 15 12.58 10.28 4.09
C HIS A 15 12.20 11.54 3.30
N LYS A 16 11.05 12.14 3.64
CA LYS A 16 10.51 13.33 2.95
C LYS A 16 10.48 13.16 1.42
N TYR A 17 10.02 12.00 0.97
CA TYR A 17 9.92 11.70 -0.45
C TYR A 17 8.53 12.09 -0.97
N HIS A 18 8.51 12.81 -2.08
CA HIS A 18 7.29 13.20 -2.78
C HIS A 18 7.34 12.77 -4.24
N CYS A 19 6.23 12.25 -4.74
CA CYS A 19 6.07 11.86 -6.12
C CYS A 19 4.64 12.13 -6.58
N GLN A 20 4.49 12.85 -7.68
CA GLN A 20 3.24 12.94 -8.43
C GLN A 20 3.27 12.01 -9.61
N THR A 21 2.16 11.38 -9.92
CA THR A 21 1.99 10.51 -11.06
C THR A 21 0.98 11.11 -12.04
N SER A 22 1.05 10.70 -13.29
CA SER A 22 0.11 11.16 -14.32
C SER A 22 -1.26 10.47 -14.25
N GLY A 23 -1.40 9.48 -13.37
CA GLY A 23 -2.58 8.60 -13.31
C GLY A 23 -2.71 7.66 -14.51
N LYS A 24 -1.69 7.60 -15.36
CA LYS A 24 -1.56 6.69 -16.51
C LYS A 24 -0.54 5.59 -16.18
N LEU A 25 0.17 5.08 -17.18
CA LEU A 25 1.28 4.16 -16.97
C LEU A 25 2.49 4.93 -16.43
N GLU A 26 2.91 4.57 -15.21
CA GLU A 26 4.11 5.09 -14.59
C GLU A 26 5.17 4.00 -14.47
N VAL A 27 6.40 4.34 -14.82
CA VAL A 27 7.54 3.42 -14.74
C VAL A 27 8.57 3.95 -13.76
N PHE A 28 8.68 3.29 -12.61
CA PHE A 28 9.72 3.57 -11.63
C PHE A 28 10.99 2.79 -11.95
N TYR A 29 11.96 3.46 -12.54
CA TYR A 29 13.25 2.88 -12.92
C TYR A 29 14.34 3.22 -11.91
N GLY A 30 15.25 2.29 -11.70
CA GLY A 30 16.42 2.52 -10.85
C GLY A 30 17.24 1.25 -10.66
N LYS A 31 18.49 1.42 -10.22
CA LYS A 31 19.40 0.31 -9.90
C LYS A 31 18.81 -0.59 -8.82
N ASN A 32 19.40 -1.77 -8.61
CA ASN A 32 19.07 -2.60 -7.46
C ASN A 32 19.27 -1.78 -6.18
N GLU A 33 18.43 -2.04 -5.18
CA GLU A 33 18.41 -1.32 -3.90
C GLU A 33 18.02 0.18 -3.99
N SER A 34 17.57 0.68 -5.15
CA SER A 34 17.11 2.08 -5.28
C SER A 34 15.83 2.38 -4.48
N GLY A 35 15.11 1.36 -4.01
CA GLY A 35 13.89 1.51 -3.20
C GLY A 35 12.59 1.15 -3.94
N LYS A 36 12.64 0.59 -5.14
CA LYS A 36 11.43 0.19 -5.90
C LYS A 36 10.49 -0.71 -5.09
N THR A 37 11.03 -1.74 -4.46
CA THR A 37 10.28 -2.64 -3.58
C THR A 37 9.75 -1.91 -2.34
N THR A 38 10.54 -1.01 -1.77
CA THR A 38 10.13 -0.20 -0.61
C THR A 38 8.96 0.72 -0.97
N LEU A 39 8.99 1.36 -2.15
CA LEU A 39 7.89 2.20 -2.65
C LEU A 39 6.61 1.38 -2.86
N ARG A 40 6.71 0.21 -3.51
CA ARG A 40 5.57 -0.72 -3.66
C ARG A 40 5.00 -1.12 -2.30
N LYS A 41 5.84 -1.51 -1.36
CA LYS A 41 5.41 -1.89 0.00
C LYS A 41 4.79 -0.73 0.76
N PHE A 42 5.28 0.50 0.56
CA PHE A 42 4.63 1.69 1.13
C PHE A 42 3.20 1.85 0.61
N MET A 43 2.97 1.75 -0.70
CA MET A 43 1.63 1.86 -1.28
C MET A 43 0.67 0.81 -0.70
N ILE A 44 1.11 -0.45 -0.59
CA ILE A 44 0.33 -1.53 0.02
C ILE A 44 0.07 -1.24 1.51
N ALA A 45 1.08 -0.80 2.24
CA ALA A 45 0.95 -0.46 3.65
C ALA A 45 -0.02 0.72 3.89
N MET A 46 -0.05 1.70 2.97
CA MET A 46 -1.03 2.80 3.04
C MET A 46 -2.46 2.30 2.90
N LEU A 47 -2.71 1.30 2.05
CA LEU A 47 -4.06 0.75 1.84
C LEU A 47 -4.48 -0.19 2.97
N PHE A 48 -3.64 -1.15 3.33
CA PHE A 48 -3.99 -2.27 4.20
C PHE A 48 -3.35 -2.22 5.60
N GLY A 49 -2.42 -1.29 5.84
CA GLY A 49 -1.65 -1.24 7.08
C GLY A 49 -0.44 -2.17 7.05
N LEU A 50 0.26 -2.20 8.17
CA LEU A 50 1.38 -3.10 8.44
C LEU A 50 1.02 -4.04 9.58
N GLU A 51 1.23 -5.32 9.36
CA GLU A 51 1.07 -6.34 10.38
C GLU A 51 2.26 -6.30 11.36
N LYS A 52 1.96 -6.35 12.65
CA LYS A 52 2.94 -6.47 13.71
C LYS A 52 2.90 -7.89 14.26
N SER A 53 4.00 -8.59 14.13
CA SER A 53 4.20 -9.88 14.77
C SER A 53 4.62 -9.70 16.24
N ARG A 54 4.50 -10.77 17.03
CA ARG A 54 4.95 -10.81 18.43
C ARG A 54 6.13 -11.77 18.60
N GLY A 55 6.97 -11.52 19.59
CA GLY A 55 8.10 -12.38 19.91
C GLY A 55 9.20 -12.35 18.85
N LEU A 56 9.82 -13.49 18.57
CA LEU A 56 10.93 -13.60 17.61
C LEU A 56 10.51 -13.25 16.17
N ALA A 57 9.28 -13.51 15.78
CA ALA A 57 8.76 -13.18 14.45
C ALA A 57 8.72 -11.67 14.18
N ALA A 58 8.61 -10.85 15.22
CA ALA A 58 8.61 -9.38 15.09
C ALA A 58 9.91 -8.82 14.47
N ARG A 59 11.02 -9.55 14.54
CA ARG A 59 12.30 -9.13 13.95
C ARG A 59 12.31 -9.17 12.42
N TYR A 60 11.37 -9.91 11.85
CA TYR A 60 11.31 -10.19 10.40
C TYR A 60 10.04 -9.67 9.75
N ASP A 61 9.14 -9.05 10.52
CA ASP A 61 7.90 -8.48 9.98
C ASP A 61 8.15 -7.20 9.17
N ASP A 62 7.19 -6.88 8.30
CA ASP A 62 7.25 -5.70 7.46
C ASP A 62 7.26 -4.41 8.31
N PHE A 63 6.62 -4.41 9.49
CA PHE A 63 6.60 -3.25 10.37
C PHE A 63 8.03 -2.88 10.84
N THR A 64 8.80 -3.85 11.33
CA THR A 64 10.16 -3.63 11.80
C THR A 64 11.13 -3.37 10.64
N ARG A 65 10.95 -4.11 9.53
CA ARG A 65 11.80 -4.02 8.35
C ARG A 65 11.77 -2.65 7.68
N TYR A 66 10.60 -2.00 7.67
CA TYR A 66 10.41 -0.72 6.99
C TYR A 66 10.35 0.48 7.93
N GLN A 67 10.79 0.33 9.18
CA GLN A 67 10.99 1.48 10.06
C GLN A 67 11.96 2.49 9.41
N PRO A 68 11.70 3.81 9.55
CA PRO A 68 12.59 4.84 9.01
C PRO A 68 14.01 4.72 9.58
N VAL A 69 14.98 4.59 8.70
CA VAL A 69 16.41 4.43 9.09
C VAL A 69 16.89 5.63 9.91
N ASN A 70 16.40 6.82 9.58
CA ASN A 70 16.80 8.08 10.23
C ASN A 70 15.87 8.50 11.39
N GLY A 71 14.96 7.61 11.80
CA GLY A 71 13.91 7.97 12.77
C GLY A 71 12.88 8.96 12.20
N GLY A 72 12.10 9.58 13.08
CA GLY A 72 11.05 10.52 12.72
C GLY A 72 9.68 9.87 12.50
N ILE A 73 8.80 10.54 11.74
CA ILE A 73 7.45 10.05 11.45
C ILE A 73 7.55 8.81 10.58
N TYR A 74 6.90 7.73 11.01
CA TYR A 74 6.81 6.48 10.27
C TYR A 74 5.45 6.42 9.57
N GLY A 75 5.38 6.86 8.32
CA GLY A 75 4.13 6.96 7.58
C GLY A 75 4.17 7.96 6.45
N GLY A 76 3.00 8.49 6.11
CA GLY A 76 2.83 9.47 5.05
C GLY A 76 1.40 9.60 4.57
N SER A 77 1.24 10.07 3.34
CA SER A 77 -0.08 10.17 2.68
C SER A 77 -0.03 9.72 1.23
N MET A 78 -1.19 9.36 0.70
CA MET A 78 -1.35 8.97 -0.69
C MET A 78 -2.70 9.49 -1.21
N VAL A 79 -2.70 10.06 -2.42
CA VAL A 79 -3.90 10.44 -3.14
C VAL A 79 -4.13 9.47 -4.28
N PHE A 80 -5.36 9.00 -4.42
CA PHE A 80 -5.75 8.10 -5.49
C PHE A 80 -7.21 8.30 -5.90
N GLU A 81 -7.51 8.00 -7.16
CA GLU A 81 -8.88 7.95 -7.69
C GLU A 81 -9.38 6.50 -7.70
N LYS A 82 -10.57 6.27 -7.20
CA LYS A 82 -11.32 5.02 -7.31
C LYS A 82 -12.78 5.34 -7.64
N ASP A 83 -13.30 4.74 -8.72
CA ASP A 83 -14.70 4.88 -9.14
C ASP A 83 -15.15 6.35 -9.35
N GLY A 84 -14.25 7.18 -9.87
CA GLY A 84 -14.48 8.59 -10.14
C GLY A 84 -14.39 9.52 -8.92
N ILE A 85 -14.07 8.99 -7.75
CA ILE A 85 -13.90 9.77 -6.51
C ILE A 85 -12.41 9.80 -6.14
N ARG A 86 -11.92 10.98 -5.77
CA ARG A 86 -10.55 11.17 -5.33
C ARG A 86 -10.46 11.10 -3.82
N TYR A 87 -9.62 10.22 -3.35
CA TYR A 87 -9.40 9.98 -1.93
C TYR A 87 -7.98 10.36 -1.52
N LYS A 88 -7.83 10.97 -0.35
CA LYS A 88 -6.55 11.14 0.31
C LYS A 88 -6.54 10.30 1.57
N ILE A 89 -5.60 9.38 1.66
CA ILE A 89 -5.34 8.61 2.89
C ILE A 89 -4.10 9.15 3.58
N MET A 90 -4.15 9.20 4.90
CA MET A 90 -3.01 9.48 5.76
C MET A 90 -2.87 8.35 6.75
N ARG A 91 -1.65 7.84 6.91
CA ARG A 91 -1.37 6.76 7.85
C ARG A 91 -0.05 6.98 8.56
N ASN A 92 -0.10 6.84 9.89
CA ASN A 92 1.07 6.82 10.74
C ASN A 92 1.20 5.42 11.36
N PHE A 93 2.32 4.75 11.12
CA PHE A 93 2.61 3.40 11.63
C PHE A 93 3.33 3.43 12.99
N GLY A 94 3.59 4.61 13.58
CA GLY A 94 4.38 4.78 14.81
C GLY A 94 3.91 3.95 16.00
N GLN A 95 4.65 4.03 17.09
CA GLN A 95 4.32 3.30 18.32
C GLN A 95 3.06 3.89 18.97
N GLY A 96 2.07 3.03 19.25
CA GLY A 96 0.89 3.37 20.02
C GLY A 96 -0.42 3.11 19.25
N GLN A 97 -0.80 3.95 18.35
CA GLN A 97 -1.99 3.76 17.52
C GLN A 97 -1.64 4.03 16.07
N THR A 98 -1.98 3.10 15.19
CA THR A 98 -1.93 3.34 13.76
C THR A 98 -3.05 4.32 13.44
N GLU A 99 -2.72 5.58 13.30
CA GLU A 99 -3.69 6.55 12.82
C GLU A 99 -3.92 6.31 11.34
N TYR A 100 -5.15 6.00 10.98
CA TYR A 100 -5.61 5.88 9.61
C TYR A 100 -6.76 6.85 9.41
N ARG A 101 -6.58 7.82 8.51
CA ARG A 101 -7.58 8.81 8.20
C ARG A 101 -7.78 8.88 6.69
N ILE A 102 -9.02 8.98 6.27
CA ILE A 102 -9.43 9.10 4.88
C ILE A 102 -10.16 10.41 4.70
N PHE A 103 -9.82 11.10 3.63
CA PHE A 103 -10.44 12.37 3.23
C PHE A 103 -10.92 12.26 1.79
N ASP A 104 -11.97 12.98 1.47
CA ASP A 104 -12.23 13.41 0.10
C ASP A 104 -11.09 14.37 -0.29
N ALA A 105 -10.40 14.07 -1.40
CA ALA A 105 -9.20 14.83 -1.77
C ALA A 105 -9.52 16.23 -2.33
N ASP A 106 -10.74 16.45 -2.78
CA ASP A 106 -11.18 17.72 -3.38
C ASP A 106 -11.74 18.67 -2.32
N THR A 107 -12.52 18.15 -1.37
CA THR A 107 -13.15 18.95 -0.29
C THR A 107 -12.32 18.97 0.99
N MET A 108 -11.40 18.04 1.16
CA MET A 108 -10.65 17.78 2.39
C MET A 108 -11.54 17.42 3.59
N GLU A 109 -12.76 16.99 3.35
CA GLU A 109 -13.64 16.47 4.39
C GLU A 109 -13.22 15.06 4.79
N GLU A 110 -13.17 14.80 6.09
CA GLU A 110 -12.82 13.48 6.62
C GLU A 110 -14.00 12.52 6.46
N LEU A 111 -13.77 11.41 5.78
CA LEU A 111 -14.76 10.38 5.50
C LEU A 111 -14.74 9.33 6.61
N LYS A 112 -15.45 9.59 7.71
CA LYS A 112 -15.59 8.66 8.83
C LYS A 112 -16.35 7.40 8.42
N GLY A 113 -15.90 6.24 8.89
CA GLY A 113 -16.54 4.95 8.62
C GLY A 113 -16.25 4.34 7.25
N LYS A 114 -15.44 4.98 6.40
CA LYS A 114 -14.94 4.39 5.14
C LYS A 114 -13.59 3.70 5.32
N GLU A 115 -13.37 3.09 6.46
CA GLU A 115 -12.14 2.34 6.78
C GLU A 115 -11.97 1.11 5.86
N TYR A 116 -13.05 0.69 5.20
CA TYR A 116 -13.12 -0.47 4.31
C TYR A 116 -13.27 -0.06 2.82
N LEU A 117 -12.49 0.89 2.36
CA LEU A 117 -12.47 1.29 0.93
C LEU A 117 -12.08 0.15 -0.01
N PHE A 118 -11.43 -0.87 0.51
CA PHE A 118 -11.03 -2.08 -0.20
C PHE A 118 -11.76 -3.27 0.43
N GLU A 119 -12.77 -3.80 -0.28
CA GLU A 119 -13.53 -4.99 0.12
C GLU A 119 -12.70 -6.28 0.01
N SER A 120 -11.66 -6.26 -0.84
CA SER A 120 -10.72 -7.38 -0.96
C SER A 120 -9.70 -7.35 0.17
N ASP A 121 -9.37 -8.52 0.69
CA ASP A 121 -8.26 -8.63 1.61
C ASP A 121 -6.93 -8.25 0.93
N LYS A 122 -5.92 -7.99 1.73
CA LYS A 122 -4.57 -7.63 1.27
C LYS A 122 -3.99 -8.68 0.33
N GLN A 123 -4.22 -9.96 0.61
CA GLN A 123 -3.68 -11.06 -0.17
C GLN A 123 -4.32 -11.14 -1.56
N ALA A 124 -5.63 -10.96 -1.65
CA ALA A 124 -6.32 -10.87 -2.93
C ALA A 124 -5.83 -9.68 -3.77
N PHE A 125 -5.62 -8.52 -3.14
CA PHE A 125 -5.05 -7.35 -3.81
C PHE A 125 -3.61 -7.60 -4.30
N GLU A 126 -2.75 -8.16 -3.46
CA GLU A 126 -1.37 -8.49 -3.82
C GLU A 126 -1.31 -9.51 -4.97
N ASN A 127 -2.22 -10.48 -5.00
CA ASN A 127 -2.28 -11.51 -6.04
C ASN A 127 -2.86 -11.02 -7.38
N THR A 128 -3.75 -10.03 -7.36
CA THR A 128 -4.47 -9.58 -8.57
C THR A 128 -4.01 -8.23 -9.11
N VAL A 129 -3.75 -7.28 -8.24
CA VAL A 129 -3.45 -5.88 -8.60
C VAL A 129 -1.96 -5.54 -8.45
N SER A 130 -1.26 -6.22 -7.56
CA SER A 130 0.13 -5.90 -7.21
C SER A 130 1.04 -7.11 -7.31
N MET A 131 1.44 -7.47 -8.51
CA MET A 131 2.34 -8.61 -8.76
C MET A 131 3.80 -8.27 -8.48
N THR A 132 4.54 -9.20 -7.87
CA THR A 132 5.99 -9.15 -7.72
C THR A 132 6.71 -9.90 -8.83
N GLN A 133 8.00 -9.63 -9.00
CA GLN A 133 8.84 -10.36 -9.96
C GLN A 133 8.91 -11.88 -9.67
N ALA A 134 8.73 -12.29 -8.41
CA ALA A 134 8.71 -13.70 -8.01
C ALA A 134 7.38 -14.40 -8.35
N GLU A 135 6.29 -13.63 -8.44
CA GLU A 135 4.92 -14.12 -8.71
C GLU A 135 4.62 -14.24 -10.21
N ILE A 136 5.44 -13.67 -11.08
CA ILE A 136 5.35 -13.86 -12.54
C ILE A 136 5.80 -15.28 -12.97
N ARG A 137 5.92 -16.20 -12.04
CA ARG A 137 6.28 -17.58 -12.29
C ARG A 137 5.06 -18.40 -12.68
N THR A 138 4.87 -18.55 -13.99
CA THR A 138 3.99 -19.55 -14.65
C THR A 138 2.49 -19.24 -14.61
N GLY A 139 1.88 -19.26 -15.81
CA GLY A 139 0.45 -19.11 -16.03
C GLY A 139 -0.47 -20.18 -15.40
N ARG A 140 0.06 -21.09 -14.55
CA ARG A 140 -0.71 -22.00 -13.70
C ARG A 140 -1.23 -21.30 -12.44
N GLU A 141 -0.38 -20.52 -11.75
CA GLU A 141 -0.77 -19.80 -10.52
C GLU A 141 -1.81 -18.71 -10.78
N MET A 142 -1.77 -18.10 -11.98
CA MET A 142 -2.80 -17.15 -12.40
C MET A 142 -4.16 -17.81 -12.64
N LYS A 143 -4.19 -19.07 -13.12
CA LYS A 143 -5.43 -19.82 -13.29
C LYS A 143 -6.07 -20.19 -11.95
N ASP A 144 -5.27 -20.59 -10.98
CA ASP A 144 -5.77 -20.96 -9.64
C ASP A 144 -6.33 -19.74 -8.91
N CYS A 145 -5.75 -18.55 -9.09
CA CYS A 145 -6.25 -17.31 -8.52
C CYS A 145 -7.59 -16.84 -9.16
N LEU A 146 -7.75 -17.01 -10.46
CA LEU A 146 -8.97 -16.69 -11.18
C LEU A 146 -10.13 -17.67 -10.90
N LEU A 147 -9.82 -18.93 -10.63
CA LEU A 147 -10.82 -19.93 -10.26
C LEU A 147 -11.38 -19.68 -8.85
N TYR A 148 -10.56 -19.19 -7.92
CA TYR A 148 -11.01 -18.88 -6.55
C TYR A 148 -11.96 -17.69 -6.47
N THR A 149 -11.90 -16.75 -7.43
CA THR A 149 -12.80 -15.60 -7.48
C THR A 149 -14.12 -15.89 -8.18
N SER A 150 -14.21 -16.95 -8.99
CA SER A 150 -15.45 -17.33 -9.67
C SER A 150 -16.36 -18.19 -8.80
N ASP A 151 -15.80 -18.97 -7.86
CA ASP A 151 -16.62 -19.83 -6.97
C ASP A 151 -17.24 -19.05 -5.79
N ALA A 152 -16.79 -17.83 -5.52
CA ALA A 152 -17.35 -16.97 -4.48
C ALA A 152 -18.54 -16.11 -4.94
N ALA A 153 -18.94 -16.19 -6.21
CA ALA A 153 -20.02 -15.39 -6.79
C ALA A 153 -21.33 -16.18 -7.01
N ASP A 154 -21.38 -17.47 -6.63
CA ASP A 154 -22.52 -18.37 -6.86
C ASP A 154 -23.14 -18.95 -5.57
N ASP A 155 -23.02 -18.28 -4.41
CA ASP A 155 -23.79 -18.62 -3.19
C ASP A 155 -24.58 -17.42 -2.67
#